data_442ab81a6624373807fef60d3dbecb13
#
_entry.id   442ab81a6624373807fef60d3dbecb13
#
_cell.length_a   1.000
_cell.length_b   1.000
_cell.length_c   1.000
_cell.angle_alpha   90.00
_cell.angle_beta   90.00
_cell.angle_gamma   90.00
#
_symmetry.space_group_name_H-M   'P 1'
#
loop_
_entity.id
_entity.type
_entity.pdbx_description
1 polymer ?
#
loop_
_entity_poly.entity_id
_entity_poly.type
_entity_poly.pdbx_seq_one_letter_code
_entity_poly.pdbx_strand_id
1 'polypeptide(L)'
;YGINEIDNKIKKVISKGITFSLSHTIEYEVSKKLTEIIPCAEMVRFGKNGTDVNSAAVRLARYHTKREHIAICGYHGWHDWYISTTTMDGGILKDVKKYTHIFQYNNLKSLEKIFKKYKIAAVVMEPFSYELPNKNFLKNIKKLCRKNKSLLIFDEICTGFRVDLGGAQKILNVTPDLATFGKAIGNGYPISALVGKKKIMKKL
;
A
#
# COMPACT_ATOMS: atom_id res chain seq x y z
N TYR A 1 7.58 -16.43 -12.36
CA TYR A 1 7.23 -17.43 -13.35
C TYR A 1 8.14 -17.25 -14.54
N GLY A 2 8.71 -18.34 -15.11
CA GLY A 2 9.53 -18.32 -16.32
C GLY A 2 8.66 -18.14 -17.58
N ILE A 3 8.25 -16.93 -17.86
CA ILE A 3 7.44 -16.59 -19.04
C ILE A 3 8.36 -16.04 -20.11
N ASN A 4 8.66 -16.87 -21.12
CA ASN A 4 9.62 -16.54 -22.18
C ASN A 4 9.36 -15.20 -22.87
N GLU A 5 8.10 -14.82 -23.09
CA GLU A 5 7.75 -13.53 -23.70
C GLU A 5 8.21 -12.35 -22.85
N ILE A 6 7.99 -12.41 -21.54
CA ILE A 6 8.40 -11.38 -20.58
C ILE A 6 9.91 -11.34 -20.48
N ASP A 7 10.55 -12.51 -20.29
CA ASP A 7 12.00 -12.63 -20.12
C ASP A 7 12.75 -12.11 -21.36
N ASN A 8 12.27 -12.39 -22.56
CA ASN A 8 12.87 -11.90 -23.80
C ASN A 8 12.70 -10.38 -23.98
N LYS A 9 11.57 -9.81 -23.56
CA LYS A 9 11.41 -8.34 -23.53
C LYS A 9 12.39 -7.70 -22.57
N ILE A 10 12.57 -8.27 -21.37
CA ILE A 10 13.49 -7.76 -20.37
C ILE A 10 14.95 -7.84 -20.85
N LYS A 11 15.38 -8.96 -21.44
CA LYS A 11 16.71 -9.09 -22.04
C LYS A 11 17.01 -7.98 -23.05
N LYS A 12 16.03 -7.63 -23.90
CA LYS A 12 16.16 -6.52 -24.86
C LYS A 12 16.27 -5.15 -24.19
N VAL A 13 15.64 -4.95 -23.03
CA VAL A 13 15.76 -3.68 -22.30
C VAL A 13 17.08 -3.60 -21.57
N ILE A 14 17.55 -4.69 -20.96
CA ILE A 14 18.85 -4.75 -20.27
C ILE A 14 19.99 -4.33 -21.19
N SER A 15 19.98 -4.76 -22.47
CA SER A 15 21.02 -4.39 -23.43
C SER A 15 21.06 -2.90 -23.79
N LYS A 16 20.00 -2.13 -23.46
CA LYS A 16 19.92 -0.66 -23.67
C LYS A 16 20.29 0.15 -22.44
N GLY A 17 20.56 -0.53 -21.30
CA GLY A 17 20.81 0.07 -20.00
C GLY A 17 19.60 0.00 -19.06
N ILE A 18 19.88 -0.02 -17.76
CA ILE A 18 18.87 -0.21 -16.71
C ILE A 18 18.91 0.88 -15.62
N THR A 19 19.87 1.80 -15.69
CA THR A 19 20.02 2.89 -14.73
C THR A 19 20.27 4.20 -15.47
N PHE A 20 19.44 5.21 -15.15
CA PHE A 20 19.47 6.50 -15.82
C PHE A 20 19.38 7.63 -14.77
N SER A 21 20.04 8.75 -15.03
CA SER A 21 19.97 9.95 -14.17
C SER A 21 18.63 10.68 -14.29
N LEU A 22 17.95 10.54 -15.44
CA LEU A 22 16.61 11.07 -15.70
C LEU A 22 15.61 9.93 -15.80
N SER A 23 14.33 10.24 -15.53
CA SER A 23 13.24 9.26 -15.69
C SER A 23 13.19 8.75 -17.13
N HIS A 24 13.15 7.43 -17.26
CA HIS A 24 13.02 6.77 -18.54
C HIS A 24 11.58 6.84 -19.06
N THR A 25 11.39 6.91 -20.39
CA THR A 25 10.05 6.97 -21.00
C THR A 25 9.12 5.84 -20.58
N ILE A 26 9.68 4.63 -20.35
CA ILE A 26 8.92 3.47 -19.88
C ILE A 26 8.28 3.71 -18.49
N GLU A 27 8.90 4.50 -17.61
CA GLU A 27 8.30 4.86 -16.30
C GLU A 27 7.03 5.67 -16.51
N TYR A 28 7.05 6.61 -17.45
CA TYR A 28 5.86 7.40 -17.81
C TYR A 28 4.77 6.52 -18.40
N GLU A 29 5.10 5.65 -19.35
CA GLU A 29 4.14 4.75 -20.00
C GLU A 29 3.48 3.80 -18.98
N VAL A 30 4.28 3.19 -18.09
CA VAL A 30 3.77 2.32 -17.03
C VAL A 30 2.92 3.11 -16.03
N SER A 31 3.37 4.32 -15.63
CA SER A 31 2.58 5.18 -14.74
C SER A 31 1.22 5.53 -15.32
N LYS A 32 1.17 5.90 -16.61
CA LYS A 32 -0.07 6.16 -17.32
C LYS A 32 -0.98 4.93 -17.30
N LYS A 33 -0.43 3.75 -17.62
CA LYS A 33 -1.19 2.49 -17.60
C LYS A 33 -1.75 2.18 -16.22
N LEU A 34 -0.96 2.37 -15.16
CA LEU A 34 -1.43 2.14 -13.78
C LEU A 34 -2.55 3.10 -13.39
N THR A 35 -2.50 4.37 -13.83
CA THR A 35 -3.59 5.33 -13.55
C THR A 35 -4.87 5.03 -14.32
N GLU A 36 -4.79 4.32 -15.44
CA GLU A 36 -5.96 3.87 -16.21
C GLU A 36 -6.67 2.66 -15.57
N ILE A 37 -5.91 1.74 -14.96
CA ILE A 37 -6.44 0.45 -14.50
C ILE A 37 -6.74 0.37 -13.01
N ILE A 38 -6.04 1.16 -12.17
CA ILE A 38 -6.19 1.12 -10.70
C ILE A 38 -7.14 2.23 -10.23
N PRO A 39 -8.26 1.93 -9.57
CA PRO A 39 -9.31 2.92 -9.26
C PRO A 39 -8.87 4.11 -8.40
N CYS A 40 -7.89 3.95 -7.49
CA CYS A 40 -7.42 5.05 -6.64
C CYS A 40 -6.25 5.82 -7.25
N ALA A 41 -5.67 5.36 -8.37
CA ALA A 41 -4.42 5.87 -8.90
C ALA A 41 -4.61 7.14 -9.75
N GLU A 42 -4.27 8.30 -9.20
CA GLU A 42 -4.11 9.57 -9.93
C GLU A 42 -2.62 9.91 -10.15
N MET A 43 -1.74 9.34 -9.33
CA MET A 43 -0.27 9.45 -9.43
C MET A 43 0.37 8.15 -8.98
N VAL A 44 1.59 7.91 -9.48
CA VAL A 44 2.40 6.71 -9.20
C VAL A 44 3.79 7.12 -8.74
N ARG A 45 4.34 6.35 -7.79
CA ARG A 45 5.76 6.37 -7.42
C ARG A 45 6.26 4.94 -7.35
N PHE A 46 7.31 4.62 -8.10
CA PHE A 46 7.91 3.29 -8.11
C PHE A 46 8.87 3.07 -6.95
N GLY A 47 9.00 1.82 -6.54
CA GLY A 47 9.97 1.28 -5.60
C GLY A 47 10.42 -0.10 -6.06
N LYS A 48 11.27 -0.76 -5.27
CA LYS A 48 11.72 -2.13 -5.57
C LYS A 48 10.92 -3.19 -4.82
N ASN A 49 10.69 -2.99 -3.53
CA ASN A 49 10.05 -3.97 -2.66
C ASN A 49 8.72 -3.46 -2.11
N GLY A 50 7.82 -4.38 -1.75
CA GLY A 50 6.54 -4.03 -1.13
C GLY A 50 6.71 -3.27 0.19
N THR A 51 7.72 -3.64 0.98
CA THR A 51 8.01 -2.96 2.26
C THR A 51 8.42 -1.49 2.06
N ASP A 52 9.12 -1.16 0.97
CA ASP A 52 9.54 0.22 0.65
C ASP A 52 8.32 1.11 0.41
N VAL A 53 7.40 0.66 -0.45
CA VAL A 53 6.22 1.43 -0.82
C VAL A 53 5.19 1.50 0.32
N ASN A 54 5.09 0.46 1.18
CA ASN A 54 4.31 0.50 2.40
C ASN A 54 4.84 1.56 3.38
N SER A 55 6.15 1.61 3.57
CA SER A 55 6.80 2.62 4.43
C SER A 55 6.64 4.03 3.85
N ALA A 56 6.77 4.18 2.53
CA ALA A 56 6.53 5.45 1.86
C ALA A 56 5.08 5.92 2.03
N ALA A 57 4.10 5.01 1.92
CA ALA A 57 2.69 5.31 2.12
C ALA A 57 2.40 5.80 3.55
N VAL A 58 2.96 5.12 4.57
CA VAL A 58 2.81 5.49 5.98
C VAL A 58 3.46 6.86 6.25
N ARG A 59 4.69 7.07 5.78
CA ARG A 59 5.40 8.35 5.92
C ARG A 59 4.62 9.50 5.26
N LEU A 60 4.10 9.26 4.06
CA LEU A 60 3.29 10.24 3.33
C LEU A 60 1.99 10.56 4.07
N ALA A 61 1.32 9.54 4.63
CA ALA A 61 0.10 9.73 5.40
C ALA A 61 0.34 10.57 6.66
N ARG A 62 1.41 10.30 7.39
CA ARG A 62 1.84 11.13 8.55
C ARG A 62 2.11 12.57 8.14
N TYR A 63 2.85 12.77 7.06
CA TYR A 63 3.16 14.11 6.53
C TYR A 63 1.91 14.87 6.09
N HIS A 64 1.01 14.18 5.37
CA HIS A 64 -0.24 14.78 4.86
C HIS A 64 -1.21 15.17 5.99
N THR A 65 -1.39 14.30 6.99
CA THR A 65 -2.36 14.49 8.07
C THR A 65 -1.81 15.25 9.27
N LYS A 66 -0.48 15.42 9.36
CA LYS A 66 0.23 15.96 10.53
C LYS A 66 -0.06 15.16 11.81
N ARG A 67 -0.15 13.82 11.68
CA ARG A 67 -0.41 12.89 12.77
C ARG A 67 0.62 11.77 12.74
N GLU A 68 0.85 11.13 13.89
CA GLU A 68 1.91 10.14 14.06
C GLU A 68 1.40 8.71 14.09
N HIS A 69 0.25 8.47 14.74
CA HIS A 69 -0.28 7.14 14.96
C HIS A 69 -0.92 6.55 13.70
N ILE A 70 -0.76 5.24 13.53
CA ILE A 70 -1.41 4.46 12.47
C ILE A 70 -2.13 3.25 13.08
N ALA A 71 -3.20 2.81 12.41
CA ALA A 71 -3.87 1.55 12.72
C ALA A 71 -3.61 0.56 11.60
N ILE A 72 -3.28 -0.69 11.93
CA ILE A 72 -2.89 -1.71 10.94
C ILE A 72 -3.68 -3.00 11.10
N CYS A 73 -3.87 -3.70 9.97
CA CYS A 73 -4.41 -5.07 9.94
C CYS A 73 -3.83 -5.84 8.75
N GLY A 74 -3.19 -6.97 9.00
CA GLY A 74 -2.50 -7.77 8.00
C GLY A 74 -0.98 -7.66 8.09
N TYR A 75 -0.28 -8.18 7.07
CA TYR A 75 1.18 -8.18 6.98
C TYR A 75 1.67 -7.07 6.05
N HIS A 76 2.62 -6.24 6.50
CA HIS A 76 3.05 -5.06 5.75
C HIS A 76 4.56 -4.96 5.55
N GLY A 77 5.29 -6.06 5.66
CA GLY A 77 6.74 -6.11 5.46
C GLY A 77 7.51 -6.18 6.78
N TRP A 78 8.80 -5.80 6.75
CA TRP A 78 9.73 -6.01 7.87
C TRP A 78 10.38 -4.72 8.41
N HIS A 79 9.97 -3.54 7.91
CA HIS A 79 10.47 -2.28 8.45
C HIS A 79 9.91 -2.01 9.85
N ASP A 80 10.67 -1.27 10.65
CA ASP A 80 10.47 -1.04 12.09
C ASP A 80 9.03 -0.67 12.47
N TRP A 81 8.40 0.23 11.71
CA TRP A 81 7.04 0.71 12.00
C TRP A 81 5.99 -0.40 12.03
N TYR A 82 6.21 -1.48 11.26
CA TYR A 82 5.33 -2.64 11.20
C TYR A 82 5.84 -3.78 12.08
N ILE A 83 7.13 -4.19 11.93
CA ILE A 83 7.66 -5.37 12.60
C ILE A 83 7.66 -5.21 14.14
N SER A 84 7.68 -3.96 14.63
CA SER A 84 7.54 -3.62 16.06
C SER A 84 6.23 -4.12 16.68
N THR A 85 5.24 -4.50 15.87
CA THR A 85 3.95 -5.02 16.32
C THR A 85 3.89 -6.54 16.38
N THR A 86 4.96 -7.21 16.03
CA THR A 86 5.09 -8.67 15.96
C THR A 86 6.02 -9.20 17.06
N THR A 87 6.17 -10.52 17.14
CA THR A 87 7.15 -11.18 18.02
C THR A 87 8.60 -11.08 17.51
N MET A 88 8.81 -10.59 16.28
CA MET A 88 10.12 -10.45 15.62
C MET A 88 10.68 -9.03 15.79
N ASP A 89 10.49 -8.42 16.96
CA ASP A 89 10.79 -7.02 17.24
C ASP A 89 12.15 -6.75 17.89
N GLY A 90 13.04 -7.72 17.87
CA GLY A 90 14.41 -7.57 18.35
C GLY A 90 15.19 -6.43 17.63
N GLY A 91 15.80 -5.53 18.40
CA GLY A 91 16.54 -4.39 17.85
C GLY A 91 15.70 -3.15 17.51
N ILE A 92 14.37 -3.23 17.62
CA ILE A 92 13.50 -2.08 17.37
C ILE A 92 13.50 -1.11 18.55
N LEU A 93 13.61 0.19 18.25
CA LEU A 93 13.54 1.24 19.26
C LEU A 93 12.17 1.21 19.98
N LYS A 94 12.20 1.29 21.30
CA LYS A 94 10.96 1.23 22.13
C LYS A 94 9.90 2.24 21.73
N ASP A 95 10.29 3.42 21.28
CA ASP A 95 9.38 4.48 20.89
C ASP A 95 8.64 4.19 19.59
N VAL A 96 9.18 3.38 18.69
CA VAL A 96 8.53 3.04 17.41
C VAL A 96 7.21 2.31 17.65
N LYS A 97 7.17 1.40 18.65
CA LYS A 97 5.96 0.65 19.03
C LYS A 97 4.77 1.53 19.41
N LYS A 98 5.01 2.69 19.99
CA LYS A 98 3.96 3.59 20.48
C LYS A 98 3.01 4.08 19.39
N TYR A 99 3.46 4.10 18.14
CA TYR A 99 2.77 4.76 17.03
C TYR A 99 2.01 3.82 16.10
N THR A 100 2.11 2.49 16.31
CA THR A 100 1.43 1.51 15.46
C THR A 100 0.48 0.63 16.30
N HIS A 101 -0.79 0.59 15.92
CA HIS A 101 -1.86 -0.07 16.65
C HIS A 101 -2.54 -1.13 15.79
N ILE A 102 -2.60 -2.36 16.27
CA ILE A 102 -3.25 -3.48 15.58
C ILE A 102 -4.75 -3.46 15.84
N PHE A 103 -5.56 -3.59 14.80
CA PHE A 103 -6.97 -3.93 14.90
C PHE A 103 -7.25 -5.29 14.25
N GLN A 104 -8.35 -5.92 14.64
CA GLN A 104 -8.74 -7.25 14.15
C GLN A 104 -9.52 -7.13 12.84
N TYR A 105 -9.21 -8.00 11.88
CA TYR A 105 -9.97 -8.11 10.63
C TYR A 105 -11.43 -8.47 10.93
N ASN A 106 -12.37 -7.99 10.13
CA ASN A 106 -13.82 -8.14 10.32
C ASN A 106 -14.39 -7.64 11.66
N ASN A 107 -13.60 -6.92 12.48
CA ASN A 107 -14.02 -6.36 13.77
C ASN A 107 -13.88 -4.82 13.77
N LEU A 108 -14.91 -4.12 13.27
CA LEU A 108 -14.92 -2.65 13.24
C LEU A 108 -14.79 -2.02 14.62
N LYS A 109 -15.38 -2.64 15.65
CA LYS A 109 -15.31 -2.14 17.04
C LYS A 109 -13.87 -2.05 17.56
N SER A 110 -12.99 -2.99 17.17
CA SER A 110 -11.56 -2.95 17.52
C SER A 110 -10.87 -1.70 16.95
N LEU A 111 -11.18 -1.32 15.72
CA LEU A 111 -10.66 -0.09 15.10
C LEU A 111 -11.26 1.17 15.73
N GLU A 112 -12.55 1.17 16.05
CA GLU A 112 -13.21 2.31 16.72
C GLU A 112 -12.59 2.62 18.09
N LYS A 113 -12.19 1.60 18.86
CA LYS A 113 -11.47 1.78 20.14
C LYS A 113 -10.14 2.52 19.93
N ILE A 114 -9.42 2.23 18.85
CA ILE A 114 -8.16 2.90 18.52
C ILE A 114 -8.41 4.37 18.16
N PHE A 115 -9.42 4.66 17.35
CA PHE A 115 -9.78 6.03 16.98
C PHE A 115 -10.25 6.88 18.17
N LYS A 116 -10.86 6.26 19.20
CA LYS A 116 -11.24 6.96 20.45
C LYS A 116 -10.01 7.40 21.25
N LYS A 117 -8.92 6.62 21.17
CA LYS A 117 -7.71 6.85 21.98
C LYS A 117 -6.66 7.70 21.28
N TYR A 118 -6.56 7.61 19.93
CA TYR A 118 -5.47 8.21 19.18
C TYR A 118 -5.95 8.99 17.94
N LYS A 119 -5.21 10.06 17.60
CA LYS A 119 -5.39 10.77 16.33
C LYS A 119 -4.64 10.02 15.23
N ILE A 120 -5.35 9.15 14.51
CA ILE A 120 -4.78 8.25 13.51
C ILE A 120 -4.48 8.98 12.19
N ALA A 121 -3.26 8.82 11.67
CA ALA A 121 -2.85 9.33 10.35
C ALA A 121 -3.45 8.47 9.22
N ALA A 122 -3.34 7.16 9.34
CA ALA A 122 -3.88 6.22 8.37
C ALA A 122 -4.30 4.90 9.01
N VAL A 123 -5.27 4.27 8.36
CA VAL A 123 -5.56 2.83 8.50
C VAL A 123 -4.88 2.14 7.32
N VAL A 124 -3.96 1.22 7.60
CA VAL A 124 -3.24 0.40 6.61
C VAL A 124 -3.72 -1.03 6.74
N MET A 125 -4.19 -1.61 5.66
CA MET A 125 -4.69 -2.98 5.71
C MET A 125 -4.61 -3.70 4.37
N GLU A 126 -4.42 -5.01 4.41
CA GLU A 126 -4.76 -5.86 3.28
C GLU A 126 -6.30 -5.85 3.11
N PRO A 127 -6.82 -5.57 1.90
CA PRO A 127 -8.28 -5.55 1.68
C PRO A 127 -8.93 -6.90 1.97
N PHE A 128 -8.23 -8.00 1.69
CA PHE A 128 -8.45 -9.34 2.22
C PHE A 128 -7.16 -10.17 2.08
N SER A 129 -7.05 -11.25 2.86
CA SER A 129 -5.92 -12.18 2.82
C SER A 129 -6.44 -13.62 2.91
N TYR A 130 -6.73 -14.10 4.10
CA TYR A 130 -7.21 -15.48 4.32
C TYR A 130 -8.75 -15.61 4.29
N GLU A 131 -9.45 -14.51 4.49
CA GLU A 131 -10.91 -14.45 4.45
C GLU A 131 -11.41 -13.20 3.71
N LEU A 132 -12.61 -13.27 3.16
CA LEU A 132 -13.26 -12.13 2.55
C LEU A 132 -13.82 -11.18 3.62
N PRO A 133 -13.91 -9.88 3.32
CA PRO A 133 -14.49 -8.93 4.25
C PRO A 133 -15.99 -9.17 4.43
N ASN A 134 -16.45 -9.10 5.67
CA ASN A 134 -17.87 -9.10 5.98
C ASN A 134 -18.61 -7.97 5.27
N LYS A 135 -19.91 -8.15 5.04
CA LYS A 135 -20.75 -7.15 4.37
C LYS A 135 -20.55 -5.76 4.99
N ASN A 136 -20.20 -4.81 4.13
CA ASN A 136 -19.95 -3.40 4.51
C ASN A 136 -18.70 -3.13 5.37
N PHE A 137 -17.91 -4.12 5.78
CA PHE A 137 -16.75 -3.90 6.65
C PHE A 137 -15.81 -2.82 6.10
N LEU A 138 -15.29 -2.98 4.88
CA LEU A 138 -14.39 -2.01 4.24
C LEU A 138 -15.06 -0.65 3.99
N LYS A 139 -16.36 -0.65 3.62
CA LYS A 139 -17.12 0.59 3.46
C LYS A 139 -17.22 1.37 4.78
N ASN A 140 -17.42 0.66 5.89
CA ASN A 140 -17.49 1.26 7.23
C ASN A 140 -16.12 1.77 7.69
N ILE A 141 -15.04 1.04 7.42
CA ILE A 141 -13.67 1.54 7.66
C ILE A 141 -13.43 2.84 6.88
N LYS A 142 -13.77 2.87 5.58
CA LYS A 142 -13.64 4.08 4.77
C LYS A 142 -14.44 5.26 5.33
N LYS A 143 -15.69 5.02 5.78
CA LYS A 143 -16.51 6.05 6.45
C LYS A 143 -15.86 6.54 7.75
N LEU A 144 -15.34 5.62 8.56
CA LEU A 144 -14.66 5.93 9.82
C LEU A 144 -13.40 6.77 9.59
N CYS A 145 -12.57 6.40 8.60
CA CYS A 145 -11.40 7.18 8.20
C CYS A 145 -11.79 8.60 7.78
N ARG A 146 -12.81 8.75 6.91
CA ARG A 146 -13.29 10.07 6.46
C ARG A 146 -13.78 10.93 7.62
N LYS A 147 -14.60 10.37 8.53
CA LYS A 147 -15.11 11.06 9.73
C LYS A 147 -13.96 11.59 10.60
N ASN A 148 -12.89 10.83 10.71
CA ASN A 148 -11.74 11.17 11.54
C ASN A 148 -10.62 11.90 10.78
N LYS A 149 -10.81 12.27 9.51
CA LYS A 149 -9.78 12.92 8.66
C LYS A 149 -8.47 12.11 8.61
N SER A 150 -8.59 10.77 8.58
CA SER A 150 -7.50 9.81 8.42
C SER A 150 -7.51 9.28 6.99
N LEU A 151 -6.38 8.79 6.51
CA LEU A 151 -6.30 8.14 5.20
C LEU A 151 -6.62 6.64 5.32
N LEU A 152 -7.21 6.07 4.27
CA LEU A 152 -7.29 4.63 4.08
C LEU A 152 -6.23 4.21 3.06
N ILE A 153 -5.38 3.27 3.44
CA ILE A 153 -4.32 2.69 2.62
C ILE A 153 -4.61 1.21 2.45
N PHE A 154 -4.74 0.74 1.20
CA PHE A 154 -4.81 -0.68 0.91
C PHE A 154 -3.43 -1.20 0.53
N ASP A 155 -2.96 -2.20 1.28
CA ASP A 155 -1.83 -3.02 0.90
C ASP A 155 -2.30 -4.09 -0.10
N GLU A 156 -2.11 -3.82 -1.37
CA GLU A 156 -2.47 -4.70 -2.48
C GLU A 156 -1.26 -5.53 -2.98
N ILE A 157 -0.22 -5.66 -2.17
CA ILE A 157 1.00 -6.41 -2.54
C ILE A 157 0.67 -7.87 -2.89
N CYS A 158 -0.30 -8.46 -2.20
CA CYS A 158 -0.75 -9.83 -2.48
C CYS A 158 -1.95 -9.89 -3.45
N THR A 159 -2.83 -8.92 -3.43
CA THR A 159 -4.09 -8.94 -4.18
C THR A 159 -3.99 -8.25 -5.55
N GLY A 160 -3.19 -7.19 -5.66
CA GLY A 160 -3.03 -6.43 -6.91
C GLY A 160 -2.46 -7.28 -8.04
N PHE A 161 -3.02 -7.16 -9.24
CA PHE A 161 -2.65 -7.93 -10.44
C PHE A 161 -2.79 -9.45 -10.29
N ARG A 162 -3.36 -9.91 -9.18
CA ARG A 162 -3.62 -11.33 -8.92
C ARG A 162 -5.10 -11.66 -8.97
N VAL A 163 -5.93 -10.86 -8.29
CA VAL A 163 -7.38 -11.09 -8.25
C VAL A 163 -8.12 -10.29 -9.33
N ASP A 164 -7.60 -9.14 -9.69
CA ASP A 164 -8.00 -8.28 -10.81
C ASP A 164 -6.84 -7.33 -11.15
N LEU A 165 -6.79 -6.80 -12.37
CA LEU A 165 -5.80 -5.79 -12.79
C LEU A 165 -5.86 -4.53 -11.91
N GLY A 166 -7.06 -4.12 -11.52
CA GLY A 166 -7.28 -2.99 -10.62
C GLY A 166 -7.17 -3.33 -9.13
N GLY A 167 -6.79 -4.58 -8.79
CA GLY A 167 -6.66 -5.07 -7.43
C GLY A 167 -8.00 -5.37 -6.74
N ALA A 168 -7.93 -5.72 -5.46
CA ALA A 168 -9.11 -6.01 -4.65
C ALA A 168 -10.04 -4.81 -4.49
N GLN A 169 -9.52 -3.58 -4.50
CA GLN A 169 -10.32 -2.36 -4.44
C GLN A 169 -11.38 -2.28 -5.55
N LYS A 170 -11.07 -2.82 -6.74
CA LYS A 170 -12.00 -2.84 -7.87
C LYS A 170 -13.12 -3.84 -7.63
N ILE A 171 -12.81 -5.10 -7.31
CA ILE A 171 -13.81 -6.15 -7.10
C ILE A 171 -14.66 -5.93 -5.85
N LEU A 172 -14.10 -5.32 -4.80
CA LEU A 172 -14.81 -5.01 -3.55
C LEU A 172 -15.54 -3.66 -3.60
N ASN A 173 -15.38 -2.89 -4.68
CA ASN A 173 -15.97 -1.57 -4.88
C ASN A 173 -15.74 -0.61 -3.69
N VAL A 174 -14.48 -0.60 -3.19
CA VAL A 174 -14.03 0.31 -2.13
C VAL A 174 -12.68 0.89 -2.51
N THR A 175 -12.66 2.12 -2.95
CA THR A 175 -11.46 2.84 -3.37
C THR A 175 -10.76 3.48 -2.17
N PRO A 176 -9.49 3.13 -1.83
CA PRO A 176 -8.72 3.76 -0.75
C PRO A 176 -8.23 5.16 -1.17
N ASP A 177 -7.51 5.84 -0.28
CA ASP A 177 -6.82 7.09 -0.59
C ASP A 177 -5.44 6.86 -1.23
N LEU A 178 -4.76 5.79 -0.80
CA LEU A 178 -3.50 5.28 -1.32
C LEU A 178 -3.58 3.75 -1.43
N ALA A 179 -2.81 3.18 -2.35
CA ALA A 179 -2.61 1.73 -2.41
C ALA A 179 -1.17 1.39 -2.80
N THR A 180 -0.69 0.24 -2.32
CA THR A 180 0.66 -0.27 -2.60
C THR A 180 0.58 -1.59 -3.36
N PHE A 181 1.44 -1.74 -4.35
CA PHE A 181 1.50 -2.90 -5.24
C PHE A 181 2.92 -3.47 -5.29
N GLY A 182 3.02 -4.78 -5.48
CA GLY A 182 4.29 -5.51 -5.59
C GLY A 182 4.04 -6.91 -6.15
N LYS A 183 4.96 -7.83 -5.91
CA LYS A 183 4.84 -9.24 -6.32
C LYS A 183 4.36 -9.43 -7.77
N ALA A 184 3.05 -9.65 -7.98
CA ALA A 184 2.48 -9.95 -9.29
C ALA A 184 2.68 -8.84 -10.34
N ILE A 185 2.75 -7.56 -9.94
CA ILE A 185 3.04 -6.44 -10.86
C ILE A 185 4.36 -6.65 -11.62
N GLY A 186 5.36 -7.27 -10.98
CA GLY A 186 6.69 -7.50 -11.54
C GLY A 186 6.92 -8.91 -12.06
N ASN A 187 5.95 -9.83 -11.93
CA ASN A 187 6.12 -11.24 -12.31
C ASN A 187 7.40 -11.90 -11.72
N GLY A 188 7.84 -11.46 -10.53
CA GLY A 188 9.06 -11.91 -9.86
C GLY A 188 10.23 -10.94 -9.95
N TYR A 189 10.19 -9.95 -10.83
CA TYR A 189 11.19 -8.89 -10.88
C TYR A 189 10.98 -7.85 -9.76
N PRO A 190 12.05 -7.19 -9.28
CA PRO A 190 12.00 -6.27 -8.14
C PRO A 190 11.39 -4.92 -8.54
N ILE A 191 10.07 -4.87 -8.58
CA ILE A 191 9.30 -3.65 -8.80
C ILE A 191 8.13 -3.60 -7.83
N SER A 192 7.85 -2.39 -7.34
CA SER A 192 6.67 -2.06 -6.54
C SER A 192 6.19 -0.67 -6.89
N ALA A 193 4.95 -0.35 -6.52
CA ALA A 193 4.37 0.95 -6.78
C ALA A 193 3.52 1.41 -5.59
N LEU A 194 3.68 2.69 -5.21
CA LEU A 194 2.74 3.44 -4.41
C LEU A 194 1.89 4.29 -5.35
N VAL A 195 0.59 4.13 -5.27
CA VAL A 195 -0.37 4.89 -6.08
C VAL A 195 -1.39 5.57 -5.20
N GLY A 196 -2.02 6.63 -5.69
CA GLY A 196 -3.08 7.29 -4.95
C GLY A 196 -3.45 8.67 -5.45
N LYS A 197 -4.26 9.35 -4.65
CA LYS A 197 -4.80 10.66 -4.98
C LYS A 197 -3.71 11.71 -5.16
N LYS A 198 -3.77 12.46 -6.25
CA LYS A 198 -2.82 13.51 -6.62
C LYS A 198 -2.56 14.51 -5.50
N LYS A 199 -3.62 14.96 -4.79
CA LYS A 199 -3.50 15.90 -3.67
C LYS A 199 -2.64 15.40 -2.50
N ILE A 200 -2.53 14.07 -2.36
CA ILE A 200 -1.69 13.42 -1.33
C ILE A 200 -0.31 13.16 -1.91
N MET A 201 -0.25 12.52 -3.08
CA MET A 201 0.97 12.06 -3.73
C MET A 201 1.95 13.18 -4.10
N LYS A 202 1.47 14.39 -4.40
CA LYS A 202 2.33 15.57 -4.69
C LYS A 202 3.24 16.00 -3.54
N LYS A 203 3.09 15.39 -2.36
CA LYS A 203 3.92 15.69 -1.16
C LYS A 203 5.11 14.73 -0.99
N LEU A 204 5.28 13.77 -1.91
CA LEU A 204 6.42 12.85 -1.96
C LEU A 204 7.63 13.48 -2.64
#